data_cd597a3438aa5cc3c1bb6af1f136e9f5
#
_entry.id   cd597a3438aa5cc3c1bb6af1f136e9f5
#
_cell.length_a   1.000
_cell.length_b   1.000
_cell.length_c   1.000
_cell.angle_alpha   90.00
_cell.angle_beta   90.00
_cell.angle_gamma   90.00
#
_symmetry.space_group_name_H-M   'P 1'
#
loop_
_entity.id
_entity.type
_entity.pdbx_description
1 polymer ?
#
loop_
_entity_poly.entity_id
_entity_poly.type
_entity_poly.pdbx_seq_one_letter_code
_entity_poly.pdbx_strand_id
1 'polypeptide(L)'
;MAKARPSRPRPLILRSLTAPARAQEDFSLLIYVMVAAVLVLLDFGIKTWVRIHIPLGDSQSLIPGVIDLTHIRNTGAAFSMFEGKQWFFYVTTILAFAVVAMLWRDSLHKPFYRMGLTLITAGAIGNFIDRLRFRYVTDMFHLEFLDQWRFNAIFNFADVCITLGVVFVLIYILFDRDKAAVA
;
A
#
# COMPACT_ATOMS: atom_id res chain seq x y z
N MET A 1 -54.72 -13.36 48.20
CA MET A 1 -53.62 -12.39 48.44
C MET A 1 -52.29 -12.98 47.92
N ALA A 2 -51.86 -12.60 46.73
CA ALA A 2 -50.61 -13.07 46.14
C ALA A 2 -49.46 -12.09 46.52
N LYS A 3 -48.45 -12.57 47.26
CA LYS A 3 -47.27 -11.81 47.63
C LYS A 3 -46.40 -11.56 46.39
N ALA A 4 -46.25 -10.30 46.00
CA ALA A 4 -45.30 -9.87 44.97
C ALA A 4 -43.86 -10.18 45.42
N ARG A 5 -43.09 -10.89 44.58
CA ARG A 5 -41.65 -11.12 44.80
C ARG A 5 -40.88 -9.80 44.56
N PRO A 6 -39.93 -9.43 45.44
CA PRO A 6 -39.09 -8.27 45.22
C PRO A 6 -38.21 -8.51 43.98
N SER A 7 -38.20 -7.54 43.06
CA SER A 7 -37.31 -7.50 41.91
C SER A 7 -35.85 -7.38 42.38
N ARG A 8 -35.01 -8.36 41.98
CA ARG A 8 -33.57 -8.27 42.22
C ARG A 8 -32.99 -7.02 41.49
N PRO A 9 -32.19 -6.22 42.14
CA PRO A 9 -31.51 -5.14 41.44
C PRO A 9 -30.64 -5.72 40.32
N ARG A 10 -30.81 -5.21 39.11
CA ARG A 10 -29.90 -5.54 37.97
C ARG A 10 -28.48 -5.15 38.37
N PRO A 11 -27.49 -6.04 38.22
CA PRO A 11 -26.10 -5.67 38.45
C PRO A 11 -25.78 -4.44 37.58
N LEU A 12 -25.17 -3.43 38.18
CA LEU A 12 -24.56 -2.30 37.49
C LEU A 12 -23.51 -2.94 36.53
N ILE A 13 -23.93 -3.17 35.28
CA ILE A 13 -23.04 -3.58 34.23
C ILE A 13 -21.98 -2.50 34.20
N LEU A 14 -20.76 -2.89 34.52
CA LEU A 14 -19.55 -2.12 34.24
C LEU A 14 -19.72 -1.58 32.81
N ARG A 15 -20.03 -0.30 32.69
CA ARG A 15 -19.95 0.41 31.45
C ARG A 15 -18.48 0.28 31.07
N SER A 16 -18.21 -0.70 30.20
CA SER A 16 -16.87 -0.96 29.71
C SER A 16 -16.27 0.39 29.29
N LEU A 17 -15.07 0.66 29.74
CA LEU A 17 -14.24 1.81 29.37
C LEU A 17 -13.77 1.67 27.91
N THR A 18 -14.68 1.28 27.03
CA THR A 18 -14.43 1.29 25.59
C THR A 18 -14.58 2.73 25.14
N ALA A 19 -13.51 3.27 24.59
CA ALA A 19 -13.55 4.54 23.90
C ALA A 19 -14.76 4.59 22.96
N PRO A 20 -15.45 5.72 22.81
CA PRO A 20 -16.58 5.84 21.90
C PRO A 20 -16.14 5.35 20.51
N ALA A 21 -17.01 4.64 19.81
CA ALA A 21 -16.70 4.00 18.51
C ALA A 21 -15.97 4.93 17.55
N ARG A 22 -16.33 6.21 17.55
CA ARG A 22 -15.68 7.24 16.74
C ARG A 22 -14.20 7.45 17.11
N ALA A 23 -13.87 7.47 18.39
CA ALA A 23 -12.47 7.62 18.83
C ALA A 23 -11.61 6.39 18.46
N GLN A 24 -12.23 5.22 18.41
CA GLN A 24 -11.58 3.99 17.97
C GLN A 24 -11.33 3.98 16.45
N GLU A 25 -12.25 4.54 15.69
CA GLU A 25 -12.09 4.74 14.24
C GLU A 25 -11.00 5.77 13.92
N ASP A 26 -10.98 6.90 14.61
CA ASP A 26 -9.99 7.96 14.45
C ASP A 26 -8.58 7.45 14.79
N PHE A 27 -8.44 6.69 15.88
CA PHE A 27 -7.16 6.05 16.24
C PHE A 27 -6.70 5.02 15.20
N SER A 28 -7.61 4.21 14.71
CA SER A 28 -7.32 3.24 13.63
C SER A 28 -6.86 3.95 12.36
N LEU A 29 -7.54 5.01 11.93
CA LEU A 29 -7.15 5.80 10.76
C LEU A 29 -5.74 6.38 10.92
N LEU A 30 -5.42 6.93 12.10
CA LEU A 30 -4.09 7.47 12.38
C LEU A 30 -2.99 6.43 12.19
N ILE A 31 -3.21 5.19 12.63
CA ILE A 31 -2.23 4.09 12.43
C ILE A 31 -1.97 3.85 10.94
N TYR A 32 -3.02 3.75 10.11
CA TYR A 32 -2.84 3.52 8.67
C TYR A 32 -2.15 4.69 7.97
N VAL A 33 -2.48 5.92 8.37
CA VAL A 33 -1.80 7.13 7.86
C VAL A 33 -0.32 7.13 8.25
N MET A 34 0.02 6.76 9.49
CA MET A 34 1.42 6.65 9.93
C MET A 34 2.17 5.56 9.16
N VAL A 35 1.54 4.39 8.97
CA VAL A 35 2.13 3.31 8.15
C VAL A 35 2.39 3.79 6.73
N ALA A 36 1.41 4.43 6.09
CA ALA A 36 1.60 4.99 4.75
C ALA A 36 2.74 6.00 4.71
N ALA A 37 2.80 6.91 5.68
CA ALA A 37 3.87 7.92 5.77
C ALA A 37 5.26 7.28 5.91
N VAL A 38 5.40 6.26 6.77
CA VAL A 38 6.66 5.52 6.93
C VAL A 38 7.06 4.84 5.64
N LEU A 39 6.14 4.17 4.94
CA LEU A 39 6.42 3.51 3.67
C LEU A 39 6.85 4.49 2.57
N VAL A 40 6.20 5.65 2.48
CA VAL A 40 6.58 6.73 1.55
C VAL A 40 7.97 7.27 1.87
N LEU A 41 8.28 7.48 3.16
CA LEU A 41 9.61 7.94 3.58
C LEU A 41 10.70 6.90 3.29
N LEU A 42 10.41 5.61 3.48
CA LEU A 42 11.33 4.53 3.13
C LEU A 42 11.58 4.49 1.61
N ASP A 43 10.53 4.54 0.79
CA ASP A 43 10.66 4.60 -0.68
C ASP A 43 11.52 5.79 -1.11
N PHE A 44 11.20 6.97 -0.60
CA PHE A 44 11.96 8.19 -0.88
C PHE A 44 13.43 8.09 -0.45
N GLY A 45 13.68 7.52 0.73
CA GLY A 45 15.02 7.31 1.28
C GLY A 45 15.84 6.35 0.41
N ILE A 46 15.28 5.19 0.06
CA ILE A 46 15.92 4.18 -0.79
C ILE A 46 16.23 4.77 -2.17
N LYS A 47 15.25 5.40 -2.83
CA LYS A 47 15.43 6.05 -4.13
C LYS A 47 16.49 7.14 -4.09
N THR A 48 16.54 7.94 -3.01
CA THR A 48 17.53 8.97 -2.84
C THR A 48 18.93 8.40 -2.64
N TRP A 49 19.04 7.33 -1.83
CA TRP A 49 20.30 6.63 -1.63
C TRP A 49 20.85 6.07 -2.94
N VAL A 50 20.02 5.41 -3.75
CA VAL A 50 20.40 4.87 -5.07
C VAL A 50 20.90 5.99 -5.99
N ARG A 51 20.17 7.11 -6.08
CA ARG A 51 20.57 8.26 -6.92
C ARG A 51 21.92 8.85 -6.55
N ILE A 52 22.31 8.77 -5.27
CA ILE A 52 23.57 9.35 -4.77
C ILE A 52 24.74 8.39 -4.94
N HIS A 53 24.51 7.07 -4.74
CA HIS A 53 25.60 6.10 -4.61
C HIS A 53 25.82 5.23 -5.84
N ILE A 54 24.81 5.09 -6.70
CA ILE A 54 24.90 4.26 -7.92
C ILE A 54 24.81 5.18 -9.13
N PRO A 55 25.84 5.26 -9.99
CA PRO A 55 25.76 6.03 -11.23
C PRO A 55 24.58 5.54 -12.10
N LEU A 56 24.03 6.45 -12.90
CA LEU A 56 22.91 6.13 -13.77
C LEU A 56 23.32 5.08 -14.82
N GLY A 57 22.57 3.99 -14.89
CA GLY A 57 22.82 2.85 -15.78
C GLY A 57 23.75 1.78 -15.19
N ASP A 58 24.36 2.05 -14.02
CA ASP A 58 25.22 1.08 -13.35
C ASP A 58 24.43 0.15 -12.44
N SER A 59 25.02 -1.00 -12.13
CA SER A 59 24.50 -2.04 -11.25
C SER A 59 25.52 -2.45 -10.20
N GLN A 60 25.05 -2.74 -8.99
CA GLN A 60 25.83 -3.32 -7.91
C GLN A 60 25.11 -4.59 -7.44
N SER A 61 25.80 -5.72 -7.42
CA SER A 61 25.19 -6.97 -6.99
C SER A 61 24.88 -6.92 -5.51
N LEU A 62 23.60 -7.17 -5.15
CA LEU A 62 23.13 -7.29 -3.79
C LEU A 62 23.16 -8.76 -3.35
N ILE A 63 22.66 -9.65 -4.18
CA ILE A 63 22.71 -11.11 -4.03
C ILE A 63 23.10 -11.69 -5.39
N PRO A 64 24.34 -12.16 -5.57
CA PRO A 64 24.84 -12.62 -6.85
C PRO A 64 23.94 -13.65 -7.52
N GLY A 65 23.59 -13.43 -8.78
CA GLY A 65 22.73 -14.29 -9.58
C GLY A 65 21.22 -14.19 -9.24
N VAL A 66 20.83 -13.34 -8.27
CA VAL A 66 19.44 -13.23 -7.84
C VAL A 66 18.92 -11.81 -7.99
N ILE A 67 19.57 -10.83 -7.35
CA ILE A 67 19.10 -9.46 -7.33
C ILE A 67 20.26 -8.48 -7.33
N ASP A 68 20.19 -7.51 -8.21
CA ASP A 68 21.10 -6.36 -8.30
C ASP A 68 20.41 -5.07 -7.92
N LEU A 69 21.18 -4.10 -7.44
CA LEU A 69 20.77 -2.71 -7.33
C LEU A 69 21.22 -1.95 -8.57
N THR A 70 20.29 -1.64 -9.44
CA THR A 70 20.52 -0.96 -10.73
C THR A 70 19.87 0.41 -10.72
N HIS A 71 20.59 1.48 -11.06
CA HIS A 71 19.99 2.81 -11.12
C HIS A 71 19.39 3.09 -12.49
N ILE A 72 18.08 3.05 -12.62
CA ILE A 72 17.35 3.37 -13.86
C ILE A 72 16.33 4.49 -13.65
N ARG A 73 16.18 5.33 -14.70
CA ARG A 73 15.13 6.34 -14.80
C ARG A 73 13.98 5.82 -15.67
N ASN A 74 12.88 5.46 -15.05
CA ASN A 74 11.71 4.97 -15.74
C ASN A 74 10.75 6.11 -16.07
N THR A 75 10.69 6.51 -17.34
CA THR A 75 9.78 7.56 -17.84
C THR A 75 8.41 7.03 -18.26
N GLY A 76 8.23 5.70 -18.27
CA GLY A 76 7.02 5.00 -18.66
C GLY A 76 6.38 4.17 -17.55
N ALA A 77 5.70 3.11 -17.94
CA ALA A 77 5.26 2.00 -17.12
C ALA A 77 6.15 0.77 -17.37
N ALA A 78 5.68 -0.42 -16.94
CA ALA A 78 6.33 -1.67 -17.26
C ALA A 78 6.59 -1.78 -18.77
N PHE A 79 7.77 -2.29 -19.14
CA PHE A 79 8.22 -2.45 -20.53
C PHE A 79 8.24 -1.15 -21.35
N SER A 80 8.55 0.00 -20.72
CA SER A 80 8.61 1.33 -21.37
C SER A 80 7.30 1.78 -22.02
N MET A 81 6.16 1.19 -21.64
CA MET A 81 4.85 1.64 -22.14
C MET A 81 4.57 3.07 -21.70
N PHE A 82 3.98 3.87 -22.60
CA PHE A 82 3.64 5.29 -22.38
C PHE A 82 4.84 6.18 -22.05
N GLU A 83 6.06 5.83 -22.53
CA GLU A 83 7.27 6.62 -22.30
C GLU A 83 7.05 8.09 -22.66
N GLY A 84 7.47 9.00 -21.77
CA GLY A 84 7.33 10.44 -21.92
C GLY A 84 5.92 11.01 -21.69
N LYS A 85 4.88 10.18 -21.57
CA LYS A 85 3.50 10.63 -21.36
C LYS A 85 3.17 10.83 -19.88
N GLN A 86 3.83 11.76 -19.21
CA GLN A 86 3.68 11.99 -17.77
C GLN A 86 2.23 12.32 -17.36
N TRP A 87 1.48 13.04 -18.19
CA TRP A 87 0.08 13.39 -17.92
C TRP A 87 -0.79 12.13 -17.70
N PHE A 88 -0.51 11.04 -18.45
CA PHE A 88 -1.23 9.78 -18.30
C PHE A 88 -1.04 9.22 -16.88
N PHE A 89 0.19 9.24 -16.34
CA PHE A 89 0.48 8.76 -15.00
C PHE A 89 -0.12 9.64 -13.91
N TYR A 90 -0.22 10.96 -14.13
CA TYR A 90 -0.92 11.84 -13.19
C TYR A 90 -2.40 11.52 -13.12
N VAL A 91 -3.06 11.38 -14.27
CA VAL A 91 -4.49 11.05 -14.34
C VAL A 91 -4.77 9.69 -13.72
N THR A 92 -4.00 8.66 -14.09
CA THR A 92 -4.20 7.30 -13.54
C THR A 92 -3.96 7.23 -12.04
N THR A 93 -2.98 7.98 -11.51
CA THR A 93 -2.74 8.04 -10.07
C THR A 93 -3.89 8.73 -9.34
N ILE A 94 -4.43 9.84 -9.87
CA ILE A 94 -5.59 10.53 -9.29
C ILE A 94 -6.82 9.61 -9.29
N LEU A 95 -7.06 8.90 -10.39
CA LEU A 95 -8.15 7.91 -10.46
C LEU A 95 -7.95 6.77 -9.46
N ALA A 96 -6.72 6.27 -9.30
CA ALA A 96 -6.42 5.25 -8.30
C ALA A 96 -6.72 5.76 -6.88
N PHE A 97 -6.37 6.99 -6.54
CA PHE A 97 -6.72 7.59 -5.24
C PHE A 97 -8.23 7.73 -5.04
N ALA A 98 -8.97 8.11 -6.09
CA ALA A 98 -10.43 8.19 -6.02
C ALA A 98 -11.05 6.80 -5.74
N VAL A 99 -10.58 5.76 -6.43
CA VAL A 99 -11.03 4.38 -6.21
C VAL A 99 -10.68 3.92 -4.79
N VAL A 100 -9.45 4.14 -4.33
CA VAL A 100 -9.05 3.79 -2.95
C VAL A 100 -9.91 4.52 -1.93
N ALA A 101 -10.21 5.81 -2.12
CA ALA A 101 -11.07 6.59 -1.22
C ALA A 101 -12.50 6.03 -1.16
N MET A 102 -13.05 5.56 -2.29
CA MET A 102 -14.35 4.87 -2.33
C MET A 102 -14.30 3.56 -1.55
N LEU A 103 -13.30 2.72 -1.82
CA LEU A 103 -13.13 1.41 -1.17
C LEU A 103 -12.83 1.54 0.33
N TRP A 104 -12.17 2.63 0.74
CA TRP A 104 -11.85 2.89 2.14
C TRP A 104 -13.09 2.98 3.04
N ARG A 105 -14.19 3.53 2.53
CA ARG A 105 -15.46 3.64 3.26
C ARG A 105 -16.01 2.26 3.65
N ASP A 106 -15.86 1.27 2.78
CA ASP A 106 -16.37 -0.09 2.97
C ASP A 106 -15.37 -0.99 3.73
N SER A 107 -14.22 -0.46 4.11
CA SER A 107 -13.13 -1.20 4.76
C SER A 107 -13.20 -1.18 6.29
N LEU A 108 -14.19 -0.53 6.89
CA LEU A 108 -14.43 -0.50 8.34
C LEU A 108 -14.48 -1.94 8.89
N HIS A 109 -13.77 -2.19 9.97
CA HIS A 109 -13.63 -3.51 10.61
C HIS A 109 -12.96 -4.62 9.76
N LYS A 110 -12.25 -4.24 8.68
CA LYS A 110 -11.54 -5.16 7.79
C LYS A 110 -10.04 -4.82 7.76
N PRO A 111 -9.28 -5.11 8.82
CA PRO A 111 -7.90 -4.60 8.99
C PRO A 111 -6.97 -5.06 7.87
N PHE A 112 -7.09 -6.30 7.40
CA PHE A 112 -6.30 -6.83 6.30
C PHE A 112 -6.56 -6.11 4.98
N TYR A 113 -7.85 -5.85 4.67
CA TYR A 113 -8.25 -5.10 3.49
C TYR A 113 -7.77 -3.65 3.55
N ARG A 114 -7.90 -2.99 4.71
CA ARG A 114 -7.38 -1.64 4.93
C ARG A 114 -5.87 -1.56 4.76
N MET A 115 -5.14 -2.55 5.25
CA MET A 115 -3.69 -2.62 5.04
C MET A 115 -3.37 -2.69 3.55
N GLY A 116 -4.10 -3.49 2.76
CA GLY A 116 -3.95 -3.54 1.31
C GLY A 116 -4.14 -2.16 0.66
N LEU A 117 -5.22 -1.45 1.01
CA LEU A 117 -5.47 -0.09 0.50
C LEU A 117 -4.39 0.90 0.94
N THR A 118 -3.86 0.76 2.16
CA THR A 118 -2.76 1.59 2.69
C THR A 118 -1.48 1.38 1.88
N LEU A 119 -1.13 0.12 1.59
CA LEU A 119 0.03 -0.23 0.77
C LEU A 119 -0.07 0.33 -0.65
N ILE A 120 -1.23 0.18 -1.31
CA ILE A 120 -1.49 0.76 -2.64
C ILE A 120 -1.31 2.28 -2.60
N THR A 121 -1.90 2.92 -1.59
CA THR A 121 -1.83 4.38 -1.43
C THR A 121 -0.38 4.84 -1.24
N ALA A 122 0.36 4.21 -0.35
CA ALA A 122 1.76 4.57 -0.07
C ALA A 122 2.64 4.41 -1.32
N GLY A 123 2.56 3.29 -2.03
CA GLY A 123 3.32 3.07 -3.25
C GLY A 123 2.92 4.05 -4.38
N ALA A 124 1.62 4.31 -4.55
CA ALA A 124 1.14 5.29 -5.53
C ALA A 124 1.67 6.70 -5.22
N ILE A 125 1.69 7.12 -3.94
CA ILE A 125 2.27 8.41 -3.50
C ILE A 125 3.77 8.44 -3.80
N GLY A 126 4.53 7.40 -3.46
CA GLY A 126 5.98 7.33 -3.71
C GLY A 126 6.33 7.55 -5.18
N ASN A 127 5.69 6.79 -6.08
CA ASN A 127 5.89 6.93 -7.52
C ASN A 127 5.36 8.26 -8.08
N PHE A 128 4.31 8.81 -7.48
CA PHE A 128 3.77 10.11 -7.88
C PHE A 128 4.71 11.26 -7.51
N ILE A 129 5.31 11.24 -6.32
CA ILE A 129 6.31 12.23 -5.88
C ILE A 129 7.50 12.26 -6.84
N ASP A 130 8.03 11.10 -7.24
CA ASP A 130 9.13 11.03 -8.20
C ASP A 130 8.74 11.67 -9.54
N ARG A 131 7.58 11.34 -10.09
CA ARG A 131 7.09 11.91 -11.35
C ARG A 131 6.86 13.42 -11.29
N LEU A 132 6.36 13.94 -10.19
CA LEU A 132 6.19 15.39 -10.00
C LEU A 132 7.53 16.13 -9.93
N ARG A 133 8.54 15.54 -9.25
CA ARG A 133 9.84 16.19 -9.03
C ARG A 133 10.78 16.04 -10.20
N PHE A 134 10.83 14.84 -10.79
CA PHE A 134 11.86 14.43 -11.73
C PHE A 134 11.33 14.08 -13.12
N ARG A 135 10.01 13.91 -13.28
CA ARG A 135 9.34 13.44 -14.51
C ARG A 135 9.72 12.00 -14.91
N TYR A 136 10.28 11.23 -13.98
CA TYR A 136 10.54 9.80 -14.08
C TYR A 136 10.40 9.16 -12.70
N VAL A 137 10.37 7.85 -12.64
CA VAL A 137 10.48 7.08 -11.40
C VAL A 137 11.88 6.49 -11.33
N THR A 138 12.50 6.49 -10.16
CA THR A 138 13.77 5.81 -9.92
C THR A 138 13.51 4.34 -9.62
N ASP A 139 13.93 3.44 -10.49
CA ASP A 139 13.89 2.00 -10.28
C ASP A 139 15.28 1.47 -9.92
N MET A 140 15.32 0.39 -9.11
CA MET A 140 16.59 -0.12 -8.60
C MET A 140 16.67 -1.63 -8.42
N PHE A 141 15.60 -2.34 -8.12
CA PHE A 141 15.66 -3.78 -7.87
C PHE A 141 15.58 -4.54 -9.19
N HIS A 142 16.69 -5.09 -9.64
CA HIS A 142 16.78 -5.89 -10.83
C HIS A 142 16.83 -7.37 -10.47
N LEU A 143 15.92 -8.17 -11.01
CA LEU A 143 15.86 -9.62 -10.81
C LEU A 143 16.70 -10.31 -11.90
N GLU A 144 18.01 -10.46 -11.64
CA GLU A 144 18.99 -10.99 -12.57
C GLU A 144 18.61 -12.39 -13.10
N PHE A 145 18.04 -13.25 -12.25
CA PHE A 145 17.63 -14.61 -12.65
C PHE A 145 16.52 -14.65 -13.72
N LEU A 146 15.79 -13.55 -13.92
CA LEU A 146 14.75 -13.45 -14.95
C LEU A 146 15.31 -13.10 -16.34
N ASP A 147 16.54 -12.60 -16.43
CA ASP A 147 17.15 -12.18 -17.70
C ASP A 147 17.31 -13.33 -18.68
N GLN A 148 17.57 -14.54 -18.18
CA GLN A 148 17.61 -15.77 -18.97
C GLN A 148 16.31 -16.03 -19.76
N TRP A 149 15.19 -15.46 -19.28
CA TRP A 149 13.85 -15.57 -19.88
C TRP A 149 13.49 -14.33 -20.70
N ARG A 150 14.45 -13.42 -20.90
CA ARG A 150 14.28 -12.10 -21.54
C ARG A 150 13.29 -11.19 -20.81
N PHE A 151 13.09 -11.39 -19.51
CA PHE A 151 12.32 -10.51 -18.64
C PHE A 151 13.29 -9.64 -17.83
N ASN A 152 13.67 -8.50 -18.37
CA ASN A 152 14.42 -7.50 -17.63
C ASN A 152 13.47 -6.78 -16.67
N ALA A 153 13.28 -7.36 -15.48
CA ALA A 153 12.36 -6.86 -14.47
C ALA A 153 13.09 -5.96 -13.48
N ILE A 154 12.98 -4.65 -13.69
CA ILE A 154 13.52 -3.64 -12.76
C ILE A 154 12.35 -2.84 -12.18
N PHE A 155 12.32 -2.71 -10.84
CA PHE A 155 11.25 -2.07 -10.09
C PHE A 155 11.79 -1.37 -8.85
N ASN A 156 10.93 -0.71 -8.10
CA ASN A 156 11.27 0.03 -6.88
C ASN A 156 10.44 -0.42 -5.68
N PHE A 157 10.71 0.17 -4.51
CA PHE A 157 10.01 -0.18 -3.27
C PHE A 157 8.51 0.18 -3.30
N ALA A 158 8.13 1.29 -3.95
CA ALA A 158 6.73 1.67 -4.13
C ALA A 158 5.96 0.62 -4.95
N ASP A 159 6.59 0.01 -5.97
CA ASP A 159 5.97 -1.04 -6.78
C ASP A 159 5.72 -2.32 -5.95
N VAL A 160 6.65 -2.65 -5.04
CA VAL A 160 6.45 -3.74 -4.07
C VAL A 160 5.24 -3.45 -3.19
N CYS A 161 5.12 -2.22 -2.67
CA CYS A 161 3.97 -1.82 -1.87
C CYS A 161 2.65 -1.96 -2.65
N ILE A 162 2.60 -1.46 -3.90
CA ILE A 162 1.40 -1.55 -4.75
C ILE A 162 1.05 -3.03 -4.97
N THR A 163 2.02 -3.85 -5.36
CA THR A 163 1.80 -5.27 -5.66
C THR A 163 1.27 -6.03 -4.45
N LEU A 164 1.92 -5.89 -3.29
CA LEU A 164 1.47 -6.51 -2.05
C LEU A 164 0.09 -6.00 -1.64
N GLY A 165 -0.16 -4.71 -1.79
CA GLY A 165 -1.45 -4.12 -1.50
C GLY A 165 -2.57 -4.68 -2.37
N VAL A 166 -2.33 -4.85 -3.67
CA VAL A 166 -3.27 -5.51 -4.60
C VAL A 166 -3.51 -6.95 -4.19
N VAL A 167 -2.45 -7.70 -3.86
CA VAL A 167 -2.56 -9.09 -3.38
C VAL A 167 -3.44 -9.16 -2.11
N PHE A 168 -3.25 -8.26 -1.14
CA PHE A 168 -4.07 -8.21 0.08
C PHE A 168 -5.54 -7.95 -0.23
N VAL A 169 -5.83 -7.00 -1.12
CA VAL A 169 -7.19 -6.68 -1.57
C VAL A 169 -7.82 -7.88 -2.28
N LEU A 170 -7.08 -8.54 -3.17
CA LEU A 170 -7.57 -9.71 -3.91
C LEU A 170 -7.85 -10.90 -2.98
N ILE A 171 -6.93 -11.21 -2.05
CA ILE A 171 -7.14 -12.26 -1.04
C ILE A 171 -8.41 -11.97 -0.25
N TYR A 172 -8.61 -10.72 0.18
CA TYR A 172 -9.83 -10.34 0.90
C TYR A 172 -11.08 -10.58 0.03
N ILE A 173 -11.09 -10.15 -1.23
CA ILE A 173 -12.24 -10.31 -2.12
C ILE A 173 -12.55 -11.78 -2.37
N LEU A 174 -11.52 -12.62 -2.53
CA LEU A 174 -11.71 -14.04 -2.86
C LEU A 174 -12.13 -14.89 -1.65
N PHE A 175 -11.62 -14.61 -0.45
CA PHE A 175 -11.76 -15.50 0.71
C PHE A 175 -12.67 -14.99 1.82
N ASP A 176 -12.92 -13.69 1.91
CA ASP A 176 -13.71 -13.10 3.00
C ASP A 176 -15.12 -12.67 2.56
N ARG A 177 -15.31 -12.47 1.26
CA ARG A 177 -16.62 -12.15 0.68
C ARG A 177 -17.62 -13.30 0.81
N ASP A 178 -17.15 -14.55 0.77
CA ASP A 178 -18.01 -15.73 0.86
C ASP A 178 -18.62 -15.92 2.25
N LYS A 179 -17.97 -15.40 3.31
CA LYS A 179 -18.53 -15.46 4.67
C LYS A 179 -19.70 -14.50 4.90
N ALA A 180 -19.77 -13.40 4.16
CA ALA A 180 -20.85 -12.44 4.24
C ALA A 180 -22.09 -12.82 3.42
N ALA A 181 -21.95 -13.75 2.47
CA ALA A 181 -23.05 -14.25 1.64
C ALA A 181 -23.79 -15.46 2.25
N VAL A 182 -23.24 -16.06 3.33
CA VAL A 182 -23.77 -17.27 3.99
C VAL A 182 -24.41 -16.94 5.37
N ALA A 183 -24.30 -15.68 5.83
CA ALA A 183 -24.90 -15.17 7.07
C ALA A 183 -26.14 -14.32 6.78
#